data_60bb9cb3d3de98cbeb39252571e9f6ee
#
_entry.id   60bb9cb3d3de98cbeb39252571e9f6ee
#
_cell.length_a   1.000
_cell.length_b   1.000
_cell.length_c   1.000
_cell.angle_alpha   90.00
_cell.angle_beta   90.00
_cell.angle_gamma   90.00
#
_symmetry.space_group_name_H-M   'P 1'
#
loop_
_entity.id
_entity.type
_entity.pdbx_description
1 polymer ?
#
loop_
_entity_poly.entity_id
_entity_poly.type
_entity_poly.pdbx_seq_one_letter_code
_entity_poly.pdbx_strand_id
1 'polypeptide(L)'
;MMLDGGQVACSPPSVYRVLKNAGLLAGQTPKPTKKGTGYVQPLQAHQEWHVDVSYLNISGTFYFLCSILDGYSRFIVHWEIREKMENSDVQTIIQRGREKFSGQRPRIISDNGPQFIAKDFKEFIRIAGMTHVRTSPYYPQSNGKIERWHKSLKSESIRPRVPLSLDEAQRFVSEYVAYYNQVRLHSAIGYVAPKDKLEGRDKDIFAERDRKLIEARERRKQLRQSEPPRRKDPLPVAPLPGIDFAVVRTAVTIAQVLALLGFKPRSDHAGQQRGPCPLHGSTTGTARCFSVNLQKQSFHCFKCGRSGNALELWAAAHRLSIYDAAVDLCRRLGITLPRLPDPTGNGEEEPVVALANTCTMEPT
;
A
#
# COMPACT_ATOMS: atom_id res chain seq x y z
N MET A 1 -6.81 16.05 -4.31
CA MET A 1 -6.98 16.13 -2.83
C MET A 1 -5.94 17.06 -2.22
N MET A 2 -4.80 16.60 -1.67
CA MET A 2 -3.83 17.52 -1.03
C MET A 2 -3.19 18.50 -2.01
N LEU A 3 -2.92 18.09 -3.25
CA LEU A 3 -2.45 18.97 -4.32
C LEU A 3 -3.55 19.93 -4.80
N ASP A 4 -4.76 19.43 -4.99
CA ASP A 4 -5.90 20.25 -5.44
C ASP A 4 -6.27 21.29 -4.39
N GLY A 5 -6.23 20.94 -3.11
CA GLY A 5 -6.43 21.84 -1.96
C GLY A 5 -5.23 22.73 -1.61
N GLY A 6 -4.15 22.69 -2.37
CA GLY A 6 -2.95 23.52 -2.12
C GLY A 6 -2.14 23.14 -0.87
N GLN A 7 -2.46 22.03 -0.21
CA GLN A 7 -1.80 21.61 1.03
C GLN A 7 -0.40 21.04 0.78
N VAL A 8 -0.21 20.24 -0.25
CA VAL A 8 1.06 19.60 -0.60
C VAL A 8 1.24 19.55 -2.10
N ALA A 9 2.36 20.08 -2.60
CA ALA A 9 2.74 20.01 -4.00
C ALA A 9 3.97 19.11 -4.18
N CYS A 10 3.75 17.81 -4.24
CA CYS A 10 4.80 16.83 -4.52
C CYS A 10 4.26 15.67 -5.36
N SER A 11 5.18 14.95 -6.02
CA SER A 11 4.80 13.83 -6.87
C SER A 11 4.37 12.60 -6.03
N PRO A 12 3.44 11.75 -6.52
CA PRO A 12 3.05 10.52 -5.85
C PRO A 12 4.22 9.61 -5.44
N PRO A 13 5.29 9.43 -6.25
CA PRO A 13 6.46 8.66 -5.82
C PRO A 13 7.18 9.25 -4.61
N SER A 14 7.16 10.57 -4.42
CA SER A 14 7.74 11.21 -3.23
C SER A 14 6.94 10.92 -1.98
N VAL A 15 5.60 10.98 -2.07
CA VAL A 15 4.69 10.60 -0.98
C VAL A 15 4.90 9.13 -0.61
N TYR A 16 4.95 8.24 -1.62
CA TYR A 16 5.17 6.81 -1.41
C TYR A 16 6.47 6.55 -0.64
N ARG A 17 7.58 7.20 -1.03
CA ARG A 17 8.88 7.04 -0.33
C ARG A 17 8.82 7.47 1.12
N VAL A 18 8.18 8.60 1.40
CA VAL A 18 8.03 9.11 2.79
C VAL A 18 7.20 8.14 3.62
N LEU A 19 6.04 7.71 3.12
CA LEU A 19 5.17 6.77 3.82
C LEU A 19 5.83 5.41 4.03
N LYS A 20 6.58 4.92 3.02
CA LYS A 20 7.35 3.68 3.13
C LYS A 20 8.42 3.76 4.21
N ASN A 21 9.19 4.84 4.24
CA ASN A 21 10.24 5.04 5.24
C ASN A 21 9.67 5.19 6.66
N ALA A 22 8.48 5.77 6.78
CA ALA A 22 7.76 5.88 8.04
C ALA A 22 7.05 4.58 8.47
N GLY A 23 7.11 3.49 7.69
CA GLY A 23 6.44 2.23 8.00
C GLY A 23 4.90 2.29 7.91
N LEU A 24 4.35 3.35 7.30
CA LEU A 24 2.90 3.60 7.22
C LEU A 24 2.21 2.89 6.03
N LEU A 25 2.97 2.23 5.17
CA LEU A 25 2.41 1.41 4.10
C LEU A 25 2.26 -0.03 4.60
N ALA A 26 1.02 -0.45 4.81
CA ALA A 26 0.73 -1.86 5.06
C ALA A 26 1.24 -2.71 3.88
N GLY A 27 2.04 -3.73 4.18
CA GLY A 27 2.75 -4.56 3.20
C GLY A 27 1.84 -5.46 2.37
N GLN A 28 0.90 -4.90 1.63
CA GLN A 28 0.20 -5.61 0.58
C GLN A 28 1.07 -5.56 -0.68
N THR A 29 1.80 -6.63 -0.95
CA THR A 29 2.38 -6.85 -2.28
C THR A 29 1.23 -6.92 -3.28
N PRO A 30 1.16 -6.01 -4.26
CA PRO A 30 0.14 -6.10 -5.29
C PRO A 30 0.34 -7.43 -6.02
N LYS A 31 -0.69 -8.26 -6.06
CA LYS A 31 -0.67 -9.47 -6.89
C LYS A 31 -0.45 -9.03 -8.34
N PRO A 32 0.48 -9.64 -9.08
CA PRO A 32 0.70 -9.31 -10.47
C PRO A 32 -0.62 -9.51 -11.23
N THR A 33 -1.15 -8.43 -11.80
CA THR A 33 -2.31 -8.50 -12.68
C THR A 33 -1.88 -9.18 -13.97
N LYS A 34 -2.50 -10.29 -14.33
CA LYS A 34 -2.38 -10.85 -15.68
C LYS A 34 -2.94 -9.80 -16.64
N LYS A 35 -2.08 -9.12 -17.36
CA LYS A 35 -2.49 -8.19 -18.42
C LYS A 35 -3.12 -9.02 -19.53
N GLY A 36 -4.46 -9.01 -19.62
CA GLY A 36 -5.16 -9.52 -20.77
C GLY A 36 -4.90 -8.60 -21.97
N THR A 37 -4.50 -9.15 -23.08
CA THR A 37 -4.38 -8.46 -24.36
C THR A 37 -5.78 -8.34 -24.95
N GLY A 38 -6.29 -7.12 -25.19
CA GLY A 38 -7.36 -6.97 -26.17
C GLY A 38 -8.64 -6.22 -25.84
N TYR A 39 -8.83 -5.69 -24.62
CA TYR A 39 -9.99 -4.80 -24.41
C TYR A 39 -9.59 -3.36 -24.77
N VAL A 40 -10.18 -2.85 -25.86
CA VAL A 40 -10.01 -1.44 -26.26
C VAL A 40 -10.84 -0.58 -25.30
N GLN A 41 -10.15 0.30 -24.56
CA GLN A 41 -10.83 1.23 -23.66
C GLN A 41 -11.62 2.27 -24.45
N PRO A 42 -12.84 2.65 -24.00
CA PRO A 42 -13.60 3.72 -24.64
C PRO A 42 -12.84 5.03 -24.57
N LEU A 43 -12.91 5.81 -25.66
CA LEU A 43 -12.17 7.07 -25.82
C LEU A 43 -13.00 8.30 -25.44
N GLN A 44 -14.34 8.14 -25.34
CA GLN A 44 -15.25 9.25 -25.02
C GLN A 44 -16.40 8.79 -24.14
N ALA A 45 -17.04 9.74 -23.48
CA ALA A 45 -18.23 9.52 -22.66
C ALA A 45 -19.36 8.91 -23.49
N HIS A 46 -20.14 8.05 -22.88
CA HIS A 46 -21.28 7.34 -23.46
C HIS A 46 -20.98 6.46 -24.68
N GLN A 47 -19.72 6.18 -24.98
CA GLN A 47 -19.35 5.22 -26.02
C GLN A 47 -19.73 3.80 -25.60
N GLU A 48 -19.54 3.46 -24.33
CA GLU A 48 -19.85 2.13 -23.77
C GLU A 48 -20.50 2.26 -22.41
N TRP A 49 -21.62 1.54 -22.23
CA TRP A 49 -22.25 1.38 -20.92
C TRP A 49 -22.17 -0.07 -20.47
N HIS A 50 -21.58 -0.27 -19.30
CA HIS A 50 -21.60 -1.56 -18.64
C HIS A 50 -22.87 -1.68 -17.82
N VAL A 51 -23.61 -2.77 -18.03
CA VAL A 51 -24.83 -3.07 -17.29
C VAL A 51 -24.66 -4.41 -16.59
N ASP A 52 -24.99 -4.43 -15.31
CA ASP A 52 -24.89 -5.64 -14.50
C ASP A 52 -25.92 -5.63 -13.37
N VAL A 53 -26.33 -6.83 -12.95
CA VAL A 53 -27.28 -7.05 -11.86
C VAL A 53 -26.55 -7.72 -10.70
N SER A 54 -26.61 -7.10 -9.54
CA SER A 54 -26.00 -7.60 -8.32
C SER A 54 -27.03 -7.78 -7.22
N TYR A 55 -26.78 -8.73 -6.30
CA TYR A 55 -27.65 -8.96 -5.15
C TYR A 55 -27.27 -8.07 -3.97
N LEU A 56 -28.29 -7.51 -3.31
CA LEU A 56 -28.17 -6.85 -2.00
C LEU A 56 -28.95 -7.68 -0.98
N ASN A 57 -28.30 -8.11 0.09
CA ASN A 57 -28.97 -8.72 1.23
C ASN A 57 -29.39 -7.60 2.19
N ILE A 58 -30.69 -7.48 2.44
CA ILE A 58 -31.31 -6.52 3.34
C ILE A 58 -32.13 -7.30 4.36
N SER A 59 -31.68 -7.34 5.61
CA SER A 59 -32.35 -8.09 6.70
C SER A 59 -32.72 -9.53 6.35
N GLY A 60 -31.83 -10.25 5.62
CA GLY A 60 -32.05 -11.64 5.22
C GLY A 60 -32.80 -11.82 3.89
N THR A 61 -33.38 -10.76 3.32
CA THR A 61 -34.04 -10.80 2.01
C THR A 61 -33.09 -10.30 0.92
N PHE A 62 -33.07 -11.01 -0.22
CA PHE A 62 -32.24 -10.63 -1.36
C PHE A 62 -33.02 -9.78 -2.35
N TYR A 63 -32.47 -8.63 -2.66
CA TYR A 63 -32.96 -7.69 -3.67
C TYR A 63 -31.97 -7.59 -4.82
N PHE A 64 -32.45 -7.20 -5.99
CA PHE A 64 -31.67 -7.06 -7.21
C PHE A 64 -31.32 -5.58 -7.43
N LEU A 65 -30.02 -5.27 -7.47
CA LEU A 65 -29.52 -3.97 -7.87
C LEU A 65 -29.02 -4.05 -9.32
N CYS A 66 -29.74 -3.43 -10.25
CA CYS A 66 -29.25 -3.19 -11.60
C CYS A 66 -28.54 -1.84 -11.66
N SER A 67 -27.37 -1.77 -12.23
CA SER A 67 -26.58 -0.54 -12.39
C SER A 67 -26.11 -0.39 -13.83
N ILE A 68 -26.02 0.87 -14.27
CA ILE A 68 -25.45 1.26 -15.56
C ILE A 68 -24.26 2.16 -15.30
N LEU A 69 -23.08 1.75 -15.75
CA LEU A 69 -21.82 2.47 -15.58
C LEU A 69 -21.25 2.88 -16.93
N ASP A 70 -20.95 4.16 -17.11
CA ASP A 70 -20.20 4.63 -18.27
C ASP A 70 -18.75 4.12 -18.25
N GLY A 71 -18.37 3.42 -19.30
CA GLY A 71 -17.08 2.74 -19.40
C GLY A 71 -15.88 3.67 -19.47
N TYR A 72 -16.06 4.91 -19.94
CA TYR A 72 -15.02 5.95 -20.05
C TYR A 72 -14.79 6.67 -18.74
N SER A 73 -15.84 7.28 -18.21
CA SER A 73 -15.78 8.14 -17.02
C SER A 73 -15.92 7.41 -15.69
N ARG A 74 -16.42 6.16 -15.71
CA ARG A 74 -16.83 5.42 -14.51
C ARG A 74 -18.08 5.99 -13.84
N PHE A 75 -18.77 6.94 -14.46
CA PHE A 75 -19.98 7.56 -13.95
C PHE A 75 -21.13 6.54 -13.88
N ILE A 76 -21.89 6.55 -12.78
CA ILE A 76 -23.10 5.75 -12.66
C ILE A 76 -24.24 6.53 -13.32
N VAL A 77 -24.63 6.06 -14.51
CA VAL A 77 -25.66 6.67 -15.36
C VAL A 77 -27.03 6.52 -14.74
N HIS A 78 -27.34 5.30 -14.32
CA HIS A 78 -28.60 4.95 -13.66
C HIS A 78 -28.44 3.68 -12.81
N TRP A 79 -29.34 3.53 -11.86
CA TRP A 79 -29.46 2.34 -11.02
C TRP A 79 -30.87 2.19 -10.47
N GLU A 80 -31.30 0.96 -10.20
CA GLU A 80 -32.54 0.65 -9.49
C GLU A 80 -32.37 -0.58 -8.63
N ILE A 81 -33.08 -0.61 -7.49
CA ILE A 81 -33.22 -1.80 -6.64
C ILE A 81 -34.64 -2.32 -6.78
N ARG A 82 -34.80 -3.61 -7.00
CA ARG A 82 -36.09 -4.27 -7.17
C ARG A 82 -36.13 -5.61 -6.45
N GLU A 83 -37.33 -6.06 -6.09
CA GLU A 83 -37.53 -7.38 -5.48
C GLU A 83 -37.37 -8.50 -6.50
N LYS A 84 -37.73 -8.24 -7.76
CA LYS A 84 -37.53 -9.11 -8.90
C LYS A 84 -36.83 -8.36 -10.02
N MET A 85 -36.15 -9.08 -10.88
CA MET A 85 -35.47 -8.49 -12.03
C MET A 85 -35.76 -9.32 -13.30
N GLU A 86 -36.79 -8.93 -13.99
CA GLU A 86 -37.21 -9.54 -15.25
C GLU A 86 -36.51 -8.86 -16.45
N ASN A 87 -36.68 -9.44 -17.63
CA ASN A 87 -36.08 -8.89 -18.86
C ASN A 87 -36.60 -7.48 -19.18
N SER A 88 -37.90 -7.24 -18.99
CA SER A 88 -38.54 -5.94 -19.15
C SER A 88 -38.03 -4.88 -18.20
N ASP A 89 -37.63 -5.28 -16.98
CA ASP A 89 -37.08 -4.38 -15.98
C ASP A 89 -35.75 -3.81 -16.43
N VAL A 90 -34.86 -4.66 -16.94
CA VAL A 90 -33.56 -4.22 -17.44
C VAL A 90 -33.69 -3.28 -18.64
N GLN A 91 -34.62 -3.56 -19.54
CA GLN A 91 -34.94 -2.67 -20.69
C GLN A 91 -35.42 -1.30 -20.20
N THR A 92 -36.32 -1.27 -19.21
CA THR A 92 -36.85 -0.05 -18.59
C THR A 92 -35.72 0.75 -17.93
N ILE A 93 -34.83 0.09 -17.20
CA ILE A 93 -33.69 0.71 -16.52
C ILE A 93 -32.71 1.34 -17.53
N ILE A 94 -32.42 0.63 -18.63
CA ILE A 94 -31.58 1.17 -19.71
C ILE A 94 -32.27 2.36 -20.38
N GLN A 95 -33.57 2.27 -20.63
CA GLN A 95 -34.34 3.36 -21.24
C GLN A 95 -34.33 4.61 -20.34
N ARG A 96 -34.53 4.48 -19.03
CA ARG A 96 -34.43 5.58 -18.06
C ARG A 96 -33.00 6.19 -18.02
N GLY A 97 -31.97 5.36 -18.18
CA GLY A 97 -30.60 5.84 -18.33
C GLY A 97 -30.42 6.70 -19.59
N ARG A 98 -31.01 6.29 -20.71
CA ARG A 98 -30.99 7.05 -21.98
C ARG A 98 -31.75 8.36 -21.92
N GLU A 99 -32.89 8.39 -21.21
CA GLU A 99 -33.68 9.61 -21.03
C GLU A 99 -32.89 10.72 -20.31
N LYS A 100 -31.99 10.34 -19.39
CA LYS A 100 -31.10 11.30 -18.72
C LYS A 100 -30.02 11.88 -19.66
N PHE A 101 -29.64 11.12 -20.69
CA PHE A 101 -28.62 11.48 -21.67
C PHE A 101 -29.17 11.30 -23.09
N SER A 102 -30.14 12.16 -23.43
CA SER A 102 -30.85 12.10 -24.71
C SER A 102 -29.90 12.16 -25.91
N GLY A 103 -30.19 11.36 -26.94
CA GLY A 103 -29.37 11.30 -28.17
C GLY A 103 -28.18 10.34 -28.11
N GLN A 104 -27.82 9.82 -26.94
CA GLN A 104 -26.71 8.87 -26.82
C GLN A 104 -27.14 7.45 -27.26
N ARG A 105 -26.26 6.78 -28.01
CA ARG A 105 -26.43 5.40 -28.48
C ARG A 105 -25.25 4.52 -28.07
N PRO A 106 -25.12 4.24 -26.78
CA PRO A 106 -23.96 3.52 -26.27
C PRO A 106 -23.93 2.06 -26.76
N ARG A 107 -22.76 1.49 -26.83
CA ARG A 107 -22.58 0.05 -26.88
C ARG A 107 -22.83 -0.52 -25.47
N ILE A 108 -23.84 -1.37 -25.33
CA ILE A 108 -24.17 -2.03 -24.06
C ILE A 108 -23.24 -3.23 -23.87
N ILE A 109 -22.56 -3.29 -22.72
CA ILE A 109 -21.72 -4.42 -22.32
C ILE A 109 -22.35 -5.07 -21.10
N SER A 110 -22.66 -6.36 -21.19
CA SER A 110 -23.21 -7.12 -20.07
C SER A 110 -22.56 -8.50 -19.96
N ASP A 111 -22.86 -9.20 -18.89
CA ASP A 111 -22.59 -10.62 -18.77
C ASP A 111 -23.56 -11.46 -19.63
N ASN A 112 -23.52 -12.79 -19.44
CA ASN A 112 -24.42 -13.73 -20.11
C ASN A 112 -25.65 -14.06 -19.26
N GLY A 113 -26.09 -13.16 -18.38
CA GLY A 113 -27.31 -13.34 -17.59
C GLY A 113 -28.54 -13.59 -18.48
N PRO A 114 -29.54 -14.38 -18.03
CA PRO A 114 -30.72 -14.74 -18.81
C PRO A 114 -31.46 -13.51 -19.32
N GLN A 115 -31.50 -12.42 -18.58
CA GLN A 115 -32.14 -11.16 -18.95
C GLN A 115 -31.49 -10.47 -20.16
N PHE A 116 -30.19 -10.72 -20.44
CA PHE A 116 -29.47 -10.15 -21.58
C PHE A 116 -29.44 -11.05 -22.82
N ILE A 117 -29.87 -12.30 -22.68
CA ILE A 117 -29.92 -13.29 -23.78
C ILE A 117 -31.30 -13.28 -24.48
N ALA A 118 -32.33 -12.83 -23.80
CA ALA A 118 -33.71 -12.83 -24.25
C ALA A 118 -33.89 -12.17 -25.63
N LYS A 119 -34.81 -12.70 -26.44
CA LYS A 119 -35.12 -12.15 -27.77
C LYS A 119 -35.62 -10.71 -27.68
N ASP A 120 -36.49 -10.43 -26.72
CA ASP A 120 -37.07 -9.10 -26.50
C ASP A 120 -35.98 -8.05 -26.15
N PHE A 121 -34.96 -8.45 -25.38
CA PHE A 121 -33.81 -7.56 -25.09
C PHE A 121 -33.02 -7.21 -26.36
N LYS A 122 -32.78 -8.19 -27.23
CA LYS A 122 -32.09 -7.97 -28.51
C LYS A 122 -32.89 -7.03 -29.42
N GLU A 123 -34.20 -7.22 -29.47
CA GLU A 123 -35.10 -6.38 -30.26
C GLU A 123 -35.14 -4.95 -29.70
N PHE A 124 -35.26 -4.79 -28.39
CA PHE A 124 -35.14 -3.48 -27.72
C PHE A 124 -33.86 -2.75 -28.10
N ILE A 125 -32.70 -3.43 -28.04
CA ILE A 125 -31.41 -2.86 -28.40
C ILE A 125 -31.39 -2.41 -29.87
N ARG A 126 -31.95 -3.23 -30.77
CA ARG A 126 -32.04 -2.92 -32.20
C ARG A 126 -32.92 -1.69 -32.47
N ILE A 127 -34.11 -1.63 -31.88
CA ILE A 127 -35.07 -0.52 -32.03
C ILE A 127 -34.44 0.76 -31.43
N ALA A 128 -33.75 0.64 -30.32
CA ALA A 128 -33.09 1.76 -29.67
C ALA A 128 -31.86 2.28 -30.43
N GLY A 129 -31.45 1.64 -31.51
CA GLY A 129 -30.27 1.99 -32.32
C GLY A 129 -28.96 1.80 -31.58
N MET A 130 -28.93 0.93 -30.57
CA MET A 130 -27.75 0.57 -29.79
C MET A 130 -27.10 -0.70 -30.30
N THR A 131 -25.94 -1.04 -29.79
CA THR A 131 -25.25 -2.32 -29.98
C THR A 131 -25.08 -3.03 -28.64
N HIS A 132 -25.10 -4.38 -28.67
CA HIS A 132 -24.91 -5.18 -27.47
C HIS A 132 -23.72 -6.13 -27.64
N VAL A 133 -22.82 -6.12 -26.68
CA VAL A 133 -21.68 -7.04 -26.60
C VAL A 133 -21.75 -7.78 -25.27
N ARG A 134 -21.84 -9.09 -25.36
CA ARG A 134 -21.79 -9.98 -24.20
C ARG A 134 -20.35 -10.33 -23.89
N THR A 135 -20.01 -10.31 -22.61
CA THR A 135 -18.68 -10.75 -22.18
C THR A 135 -18.52 -12.26 -22.43
N SER A 136 -17.39 -12.65 -23.01
CA SER A 136 -17.07 -14.06 -23.16
C SER A 136 -16.77 -14.67 -21.78
N PRO A 137 -17.16 -15.93 -21.51
CA PRO A 137 -16.80 -16.66 -20.29
C PRO A 137 -15.29 -16.68 -20.01
N TYR A 138 -14.48 -16.58 -21.06
CA TYR A 138 -13.01 -16.55 -20.97
C TYR A 138 -12.41 -15.13 -20.86
N TYR A 139 -13.25 -14.07 -20.88
CA TYR A 139 -12.82 -12.67 -20.79
C TYR A 139 -13.62 -11.90 -19.72
N PRO A 140 -13.51 -12.27 -18.44
CA PRO A 140 -14.23 -11.59 -17.35
C PRO A 140 -13.79 -10.13 -17.16
N GLN A 141 -12.66 -9.74 -17.75
CA GLN A 141 -12.10 -8.38 -17.60
C GLN A 141 -12.98 -7.29 -18.23
N SER A 142 -13.82 -7.62 -19.22
CA SER A 142 -14.71 -6.67 -19.87
C SER A 142 -15.80 -6.14 -18.93
N ASN A 143 -16.25 -6.92 -17.94
CA ASN A 143 -17.23 -6.48 -16.93
C ASN A 143 -16.61 -6.04 -15.60
N GLY A 144 -15.30 -6.20 -15.45
CA GLY A 144 -14.58 -5.85 -14.20
C GLY A 144 -14.72 -4.39 -13.74
N LYS A 145 -15.16 -3.48 -14.62
CA LYS A 145 -15.43 -2.09 -14.29
C LYS A 145 -16.65 -1.97 -13.36
N ILE A 146 -17.76 -2.60 -13.75
CA ILE A 146 -19.00 -2.55 -12.99
C ILE A 146 -18.98 -3.50 -11.78
N GLU A 147 -18.27 -4.63 -11.87
CA GLU A 147 -18.02 -5.50 -10.71
C GLU A 147 -17.28 -4.75 -9.59
N ARG A 148 -16.27 -3.94 -9.96
CA ARG A 148 -15.57 -3.08 -8.98
C ARG A 148 -16.49 -2.02 -8.38
N TRP A 149 -17.40 -1.45 -9.17
CA TRP A 149 -18.42 -0.54 -8.66
C TRP A 149 -19.28 -1.23 -7.60
N HIS A 150 -19.86 -2.40 -7.92
CA HIS A 150 -20.67 -3.15 -6.97
C HIS A 150 -19.89 -3.51 -5.70
N LYS A 151 -18.62 -3.89 -5.83
CA LYS A 151 -17.75 -4.15 -4.68
C LYS A 151 -17.56 -2.90 -3.81
N SER A 152 -17.30 -1.75 -4.43
CA SER A 152 -17.10 -0.48 -3.71
C SER A 152 -18.39 -0.07 -2.98
N LEU A 153 -19.54 -0.09 -3.65
CA LEU A 153 -20.84 0.20 -3.05
C LEU A 153 -21.11 -0.69 -1.83
N LYS A 154 -20.91 -2.01 -1.99
CA LYS A 154 -21.15 -2.97 -0.89
C LYS A 154 -20.20 -2.74 0.28
N SER A 155 -18.92 -2.48 0.02
CA SER A 155 -17.91 -2.33 1.08
C SER A 155 -17.92 -0.94 1.74
N GLU A 156 -18.21 0.11 0.99
CA GLU A 156 -18.11 1.48 1.48
C GLU A 156 -19.45 2.06 1.98
N SER A 157 -20.59 1.50 1.55
CA SER A 157 -21.92 2.00 1.94
C SER A 157 -22.81 0.94 2.60
N ILE A 158 -23.07 -0.19 1.92
CA ILE A 158 -24.09 -1.14 2.37
C ILE A 158 -23.66 -1.90 3.63
N ARG A 159 -22.47 -2.50 3.62
CA ARG A 159 -21.99 -3.30 4.77
C ARG A 159 -21.77 -2.48 6.05
N PRO A 160 -21.21 -1.26 6.00
CA PRO A 160 -21.02 -0.47 7.21
C PRO A 160 -22.32 0.07 7.80
N ARG A 161 -23.35 0.32 6.95
CA ARG A 161 -24.61 0.94 7.37
C ARG A 161 -25.72 -0.07 7.71
N VAL A 162 -25.62 -1.31 7.19
CA VAL A 162 -26.55 -2.43 7.42
C VAL A 162 -28.03 -2.00 7.27
N PRO A 163 -28.53 -1.75 6.04
CA PRO A 163 -29.91 -1.29 5.83
C PRO A 163 -30.91 -2.34 6.33
N LEU A 164 -31.96 -1.87 7.02
CA LEU A 164 -33.01 -2.72 7.61
C LEU A 164 -34.27 -2.82 6.71
N SER A 165 -34.41 -1.90 5.74
CA SER A 165 -35.51 -1.86 4.80
C SER A 165 -35.07 -1.55 3.37
N LEU A 166 -35.94 -1.82 2.39
CA LEU A 166 -35.69 -1.49 0.99
C LEU A 166 -35.52 0.03 0.80
N ASP A 167 -36.38 0.84 1.42
CA ASP A 167 -36.32 2.32 1.34
C ASP A 167 -35.00 2.85 1.89
N GLU A 168 -34.54 2.27 2.99
CA GLU A 168 -33.27 2.66 3.60
C GLU A 168 -32.09 2.27 2.68
N ALA A 169 -32.15 1.09 2.07
CA ALA A 169 -31.15 0.68 1.09
C ALA A 169 -31.13 1.59 -0.13
N GLN A 170 -32.31 1.96 -0.66
CA GLN A 170 -32.42 2.91 -1.76
C GLN A 170 -31.83 4.29 -1.40
N ARG A 171 -32.10 4.78 -0.22
CA ARG A 171 -31.48 6.03 0.28
C ARG A 171 -29.97 5.93 0.34
N PHE A 172 -29.43 4.86 0.94
CA PHE A 172 -27.97 4.65 1.06
C PHE A 172 -27.28 4.52 -0.30
N VAL A 173 -27.90 3.82 -1.24
CA VAL A 173 -27.37 3.73 -2.61
C VAL A 173 -27.43 5.08 -3.31
N SER A 174 -28.52 5.85 -3.14
CA SER A 174 -28.66 7.17 -3.73
C SER A 174 -27.58 8.14 -3.24
N GLU A 175 -27.40 8.22 -1.92
CA GLU A 175 -26.34 9.04 -1.30
C GLU A 175 -24.94 8.62 -1.78
N TYR A 176 -24.69 7.31 -1.82
CA TYR A 176 -23.41 6.81 -2.25
C TYR A 176 -23.15 7.05 -3.74
N VAL A 177 -24.16 6.91 -4.61
CA VAL A 177 -24.04 7.23 -6.05
C VAL A 177 -23.75 8.73 -6.25
N ALA A 178 -24.41 9.60 -5.51
CA ALA A 178 -24.13 11.04 -5.55
C ALA A 178 -22.67 11.33 -5.16
N TYR A 179 -22.22 10.79 -4.04
CA TYR A 179 -20.83 10.90 -3.58
C TYR A 179 -19.84 10.29 -4.58
N TYR A 180 -20.11 9.08 -5.08
CA TYR A 180 -19.26 8.38 -6.03
C TYR A 180 -19.08 9.16 -7.32
N ASN A 181 -20.16 9.70 -7.86
CA ASN A 181 -20.14 10.44 -9.11
C ASN A 181 -19.48 11.81 -8.98
N GLN A 182 -19.70 12.52 -7.87
CA GLN A 182 -19.34 13.94 -7.75
C GLN A 182 -18.07 14.19 -6.95
N VAL A 183 -17.73 13.30 -6.00
CA VAL A 183 -16.68 13.58 -5.01
C VAL A 183 -15.58 12.51 -5.02
N ARG A 184 -15.96 11.24 -5.14
CA ARG A 184 -15.03 10.13 -4.99
C ARG A 184 -14.00 10.11 -6.11
N LEU A 185 -12.73 10.28 -5.76
CA LEU A 185 -11.65 10.22 -6.73
C LEU A 185 -11.38 8.78 -7.17
N HIS A 186 -11.24 8.59 -8.48
CA HIS A 186 -11.10 7.27 -9.08
C HIS A 186 -9.72 7.11 -9.74
N SER A 187 -8.91 6.16 -9.23
CA SER A 187 -7.52 5.96 -9.69
C SER A 187 -7.42 5.61 -11.19
N ALA A 188 -8.37 4.83 -11.72
CA ALA A 188 -8.35 4.41 -13.13
C ALA A 188 -8.58 5.55 -14.14
N ILE A 189 -9.04 6.72 -13.69
CA ILE A 189 -9.28 7.91 -14.52
C ILE A 189 -8.44 9.12 -14.07
N GLY A 190 -7.30 8.87 -13.39
CA GLY A 190 -6.37 9.92 -13.00
C GLY A 190 -6.74 10.65 -11.71
N TYR A 191 -7.44 9.99 -10.79
CA TYR A 191 -7.87 10.58 -9.51
C TYR A 191 -8.72 11.84 -9.67
N VAL A 192 -9.65 11.82 -10.62
CA VAL A 192 -10.74 12.79 -10.74
C VAL A 192 -12.06 12.14 -10.37
N ALA A 193 -13.11 12.95 -10.11
CA ALA A 193 -14.44 12.42 -9.91
C ALA A 193 -15.03 11.93 -11.26
N PRO A 194 -15.84 10.87 -11.27
CA PRO A 194 -16.49 10.38 -12.49
C PRO A 194 -17.25 11.47 -13.28
N LYS A 195 -17.92 12.38 -12.58
CA LYS A 195 -18.62 13.52 -13.20
C LYS A 195 -17.68 14.47 -13.92
N ASP A 196 -16.53 14.80 -13.32
CA ASP A 196 -15.53 15.66 -13.94
C ASP A 196 -14.98 15.04 -15.23
N LYS A 197 -14.77 13.73 -15.22
CA LYS A 197 -14.33 12.97 -16.38
C LYS A 197 -15.42 12.91 -17.45
N LEU A 198 -16.68 12.72 -17.06
CA LEU A 198 -17.83 12.66 -17.96
C LEU A 198 -18.00 13.99 -18.73
N GLU A 199 -17.87 15.09 -18.03
CA GLU A 199 -18.06 16.46 -18.53
C GLU A 199 -16.78 17.04 -19.18
N GLY A 200 -15.67 16.29 -19.21
CA GLY A 200 -14.41 16.70 -19.81
C GLY A 200 -13.57 17.67 -19.00
N ARG A 201 -13.98 18.01 -17.76
CA ARG A 201 -13.23 18.89 -16.83
C ARG A 201 -11.92 18.29 -16.34
N ASP A 202 -11.72 16.98 -16.51
CA ASP A 202 -10.48 16.31 -16.14
C ASP A 202 -9.23 16.93 -16.77
N LYS A 203 -9.32 17.47 -17.99
CA LYS A 203 -8.21 18.11 -18.69
C LYS A 203 -7.74 19.36 -17.94
N ASP A 204 -8.68 20.20 -17.51
CA ASP A 204 -8.38 21.42 -16.77
C ASP A 204 -7.82 21.10 -15.38
N ILE A 205 -8.37 20.07 -14.72
CA ILE A 205 -7.86 19.60 -13.44
C ILE A 205 -6.42 19.10 -13.57
N PHE A 206 -6.10 18.36 -14.63
CA PHE A 206 -4.73 17.89 -14.86
C PHE A 206 -3.77 19.04 -15.17
N ALA A 207 -4.17 19.98 -16.03
CA ALA A 207 -3.36 21.16 -16.34
C ALA A 207 -3.06 21.98 -15.07
N GLU A 208 -4.05 22.18 -14.21
CA GLU A 208 -3.88 22.89 -12.94
C GLU A 208 -2.95 22.14 -11.97
N ARG A 209 -3.05 20.80 -11.91
CA ARG A 209 -2.14 19.97 -11.10
C ARG A 209 -0.69 20.07 -11.58
N ASP A 210 -0.49 20.06 -12.90
CA ASP A 210 0.84 20.19 -13.50
C ASP A 210 1.41 21.59 -13.22
N ARG A 211 0.61 22.65 -13.37
CA ARG A 211 0.99 24.01 -13.01
C ARG A 211 1.47 24.11 -11.56
N LYS A 212 0.68 23.63 -10.60
CA LYS A 212 1.04 23.61 -9.18
C LYS A 212 2.33 22.84 -8.89
N LEU A 213 2.56 21.74 -9.60
CA LEU A 213 3.80 20.97 -9.45
C LEU A 213 5.01 21.70 -9.99
N ILE A 214 4.89 22.40 -11.12
CA ILE A 214 5.95 23.23 -11.71
C ILE A 214 6.28 24.38 -10.77
N GLU A 215 5.30 25.16 -10.36
CA GLU A 215 5.48 26.28 -9.41
C GLU A 215 6.15 25.84 -8.10
N ALA A 216 5.74 24.70 -7.56
CA ALA A 216 6.34 24.16 -6.35
C ALA A 216 7.80 23.70 -6.56
N ARG A 217 8.16 23.24 -7.76
CA ARG A 217 9.55 22.91 -8.10
C ARG A 217 10.42 24.17 -8.19
N GLU A 218 9.91 25.20 -8.85
CA GLU A 218 10.60 26.49 -9.00
C GLU A 218 10.81 27.16 -7.64
N ARG A 219 9.77 27.22 -6.80
CA ARG A 219 9.87 27.73 -5.43
C ARG A 219 10.93 27.00 -4.62
N ARG A 220 10.97 25.66 -4.67
CA ARG A 220 12.01 24.88 -3.99
C ARG A 220 13.41 25.12 -4.56
N LYS A 221 13.53 25.38 -5.88
CA LYS A 221 14.80 25.72 -6.52
C LYS A 221 15.29 27.09 -6.02
N GLN A 222 14.41 28.09 -5.97
CA GLN A 222 14.71 29.43 -5.47
C GLN A 222 15.12 29.40 -3.99
N LEU A 223 14.37 28.67 -3.12
CA LEU A 223 14.71 28.50 -1.72
C LEU A 223 16.09 27.87 -1.50
N ARG A 224 16.46 26.88 -2.34
CA ARG A 224 17.80 26.27 -2.26
C ARG A 224 18.90 27.20 -2.74
N GLN A 225 18.60 28.13 -3.61
CA GLN A 225 19.56 29.12 -4.11
C GLN A 225 19.71 30.30 -3.14
N SER A 226 18.63 30.67 -2.43
CA SER A 226 18.64 31.74 -1.43
C SER A 226 19.11 31.26 -0.04
N GLU A 227 19.01 29.96 0.28
CA GLU A 227 19.69 29.42 1.44
C GLU A 227 21.20 29.50 1.18
N PRO A 228 22.00 30.11 2.10
CA PRO A 228 23.45 30.00 2.01
C PRO A 228 23.78 28.53 1.88
N PRO A 229 24.80 28.16 1.10
CA PRO A 229 25.13 26.75 0.89
C PRO A 229 25.15 26.10 2.25
N ARG A 230 24.21 25.18 2.49
CA ARG A 230 24.27 24.35 3.70
C ARG A 230 25.69 23.84 3.70
N ARG A 231 26.48 24.32 4.63
CA ARG A 231 27.83 23.84 4.81
C ARG A 231 27.75 22.34 4.76
N LYS A 232 28.27 21.77 3.68
CA LYS A 232 28.56 20.33 3.60
C LYS A 232 29.73 20.00 4.54
N ASP A 233 30.16 21.02 5.27
CA ASP A 233 31.03 20.75 6.40
C ASP A 233 30.16 19.97 7.39
N PRO A 234 30.34 18.66 7.55
CA PRO A 234 29.97 18.07 8.80
C PRO A 234 30.57 19.06 9.83
N LEU A 235 29.78 19.47 10.86
CA LEU A 235 30.37 19.99 12.08
C LEU A 235 31.71 19.25 12.22
N PRO A 236 32.83 19.91 12.52
CA PRO A 236 34.07 19.18 12.79
C PRO A 236 33.83 18.33 14.04
N VAL A 237 33.06 17.26 13.84
CA VAL A 237 33.17 16.06 14.63
C VAL A 237 34.56 15.61 14.22
N ALA A 238 35.52 15.80 15.06
CA ALA A 238 36.83 15.16 14.94
C ALA A 238 36.52 13.75 14.45
N PRO A 239 37.08 13.29 13.31
CA PRO A 239 36.72 11.99 12.76
C PRO A 239 36.85 11.01 13.91
N LEU A 240 35.70 10.44 14.34
CA LEU A 240 35.74 9.40 15.37
C LEU A 240 36.66 8.34 14.81
N PRO A 241 37.75 8.01 15.49
CA PRO A 241 38.78 7.14 14.93
C PRO A 241 38.08 5.87 14.48
N GLY A 242 38.26 5.55 13.22
CA GLY A 242 37.53 4.44 12.56
C GLY A 242 37.75 3.16 13.36
N ILE A 243 36.67 2.41 13.62
CA ILE A 243 36.75 1.10 14.25
C ILE A 243 37.21 0.10 13.18
N ASP A 244 38.18 -0.73 13.49
CA ASP A 244 38.50 -1.90 12.68
C ASP A 244 37.45 -3.01 12.92
N PHE A 245 36.40 -2.97 12.12
CA PHE A 245 35.32 -3.97 12.20
C PHE A 245 35.77 -5.39 11.87
N ALA A 246 36.89 -5.58 11.16
CA ALA A 246 37.40 -6.89 10.86
C ALA A 246 37.96 -7.54 12.13
N VAL A 247 38.71 -6.77 12.92
CA VAL A 247 39.24 -7.20 14.21
C VAL A 247 38.10 -7.42 15.21
N VAL A 248 37.12 -6.53 15.29
CA VAL A 248 35.95 -6.71 16.17
C VAL A 248 35.19 -7.99 15.84
N ARG A 249 34.96 -8.31 14.55
CA ARG A 249 34.27 -9.52 14.13
C ARG A 249 35.00 -10.80 14.49
N THR A 250 36.32 -10.75 14.57
CA THR A 250 37.15 -11.90 14.98
C THR A 250 37.16 -12.07 16.50
N ALA A 251 37.17 -10.95 17.25
CA ALA A 251 37.23 -10.92 18.71
C ALA A 251 35.85 -11.23 19.36
N VAL A 252 34.73 -10.84 18.71
CA VAL A 252 33.37 -11.02 19.24
C VAL A 252 32.70 -12.20 18.56
N THR A 253 32.53 -13.28 19.31
CA THR A 253 31.86 -14.49 18.81
C THR A 253 30.34 -14.40 18.93
N ILE A 254 29.63 -15.07 18.04
CA ILE A 254 28.16 -15.12 18.11
C ILE A 254 27.68 -15.85 19.38
N ALA A 255 28.45 -16.78 19.91
CA ALA A 255 28.16 -17.47 21.16
C ALA A 255 28.13 -16.48 22.36
N GLN A 256 29.09 -15.57 22.44
CA GLN A 256 29.12 -14.53 23.48
C GLN A 256 27.90 -13.60 23.39
N VAL A 257 27.53 -13.19 22.18
CA VAL A 257 26.34 -12.36 21.97
C VAL A 257 25.06 -13.09 22.35
N LEU A 258 24.94 -14.38 22.02
CA LEU A 258 23.78 -15.19 22.44
C LEU A 258 23.69 -15.35 23.96
N ALA A 259 24.82 -15.50 24.65
CA ALA A 259 24.87 -15.55 26.09
C ALA A 259 24.39 -14.23 26.72
N LEU A 260 24.86 -13.08 26.20
CA LEU A 260 24.40 -11.75 26.62
C LEU A 260 22.92 -11.48 26.38
N LEU A 261 22.36 -12.08 25.30
CA LEU A 261 20.93 -11.98 24.98
C LEU A 261 20.06 -13.01 25.74
N GLY A 262 20.68 -13.84 26.59
CA GLY A 262 19.96 -14.87 27.34
C GLY A 262 19.36 -15.98 26.45
N PHE A 263 19.93 -16.22 25.28
CA PHE A 263 19.43 -17.21 24.35
C PHE A 263 19.60 -18.63 24.91
N LYS A 264 18.52 -19.40 24.97
CA LYS A 264 18.52 -20.81 25.37
C LYS A 264 18.15 -21.67 24.15
N PRO A 265 19.11 -22.42 23.59
CA PRO A 265 18.83 -23.29 22.45
C PRO A 265 17.91 -24.46 22.90
N ARG A 266 17.05 -24.89 21.98
CA ARG A 266 16.18 -26.07 22.18
C ARG A 266 16.70 -27.31 21.48
N SER A 267 17.57 -27.13 20.52
CA SER A 267 18.33 -28.20 19.87
C SER A 267 19.73 -27.70 19.52
N ASP A 268 20.71 -28.58 19.71
CA ASP A 268 22.10 -28.36 19.31
C ASP A 268 22.58 -29.62 18.56
N HIS A 269 22.98 -29.46 17.33
CA HIS A 269 23.53 -30.53 16.49
C HIS A 269 24.79 -30.01 15.82
N ALA A 270 25.95 -30.51 16.28
CA ALA A 270 27.27 -30.17 15.68
C ALA A 270 27.52 -28.66 15.53
N GLY A 271 27.18 -27.85 16.53
CA GLY A 271 27.36 -26.39 16.52
C GLY A 271 26.28 -25.63 15.76
N GLN A 272 25.23 -26.30 15.32
CA GLN A 272 24.02 -25.68 14.80
C GLN A 272 22.93 -25.67 15.88
N GLN A 273 22.66 -24.50 16.42
CA GLN A 273 21.65 -24.32 17.47
C GLN A 273 20.36 -23.76 16.89
N ARG A 274 19.21 -24.22 17.43
CA ARG A 274 17.89 -23.68 17.10
C ARG A 274 17.09 -23.36 18.36
N GLY A 275 16.31 -22.27 18.33
CA GLY A 275 15.51 -21.84 19.45
C GLY A 275 14.54 -20.70 19.14
N PRO A 276 13.98 -20.05 20.19
CA PRO A 276 13.19 -18.85 20.03
C PRO A 276 14.06 -17.67 19.57
N CYS A 277 13.53 -16.81 18.71
CA CYS A 277 14.29 -15.66 18.20
C CYS A 277 14.41 -14.57 19.27
N PRO A 278 15.61 -14.08 19.61
CA PRO A 278 15.79 -13.00 20.58
C PRO A 278 15.34 -11.64 20.06
N LEU A 279 15.14 -11.49 18.73
CA LEU A 279 14.82 -10.19 18.12
C LEU A 279 13.32 -9.84 18.13
N HIS A 280 12.43 -10.83 18.08
CA HIS A 280 11.00 -10.58 18.05
C HIS A 280 10.22 -11.28 19.16
N GLY A 281 10.91 -12.00 20.05
CA GLY A 281 10.28 -12.83 21.06
C GLY A 281 9.37 -13.90 20.47
N SER A 282 9.34 -15.07 21.01
CA SER A 282 8.33 -16.08 20.63
C SER A 282 7.60 -16.51 21.87
N THR A 283 6.30 -16.24 21.92
CA THR A 283 5.42 -16.58 23.03
C THR A 283 5.07 -18.07 23.08
N THR A 284 5.32 -18.82 21.99
CA THR A 284 5.03 -20.25 21.94
C THR A 284 6.21 -21.06 22.45
N GLY A 285 5.97 -21.88 23.49
CA GLY A 285 6.99 -22.74 24.12
C GLY A 285 7.74 -23.70 23.19
N THR A 286 7.31 -23.87 21.93
CA THR A 286 7.89 -24.79 20.94
C THR A 286 8.68 -24.11 19.80
N ALA A 287 8.88 -22.78 19.87
CA ALA A 287 9.47 -22.03 18.77
C ALA A 287 10.92 -22.44 18.46
N ARG A 288 11.19 -22.77 17.19
CA ARG A 288 12.50 -23.11 16.61
C ARG A 288 12.81 -22.27 15.36
N CYS A 289 12.29 -21.05 15.29
CA CYS A 289 12.40 -20.18 14.12
C CYS A 289 13.78 -19.52 13.96
N PHE A 290 14.59 -19.50 14.99
CA PHE A 290 15.91 -18.93 14.98
C PHE A 290 16.98 -20.05 14.92
N SER A 291 17.87 -19.94 13.97
CA SER A 291 18.96 -20.89 13.73
C SER A 291 20.29 -20.16 13.76
N VAL A 292 21.25 -20.71 14.47
CA VAL A 292 22.60 -20.18 14.61
C VAL A 292 23.61 -21.26 14.26
N ASN A 293 24.61 -20.89 13.49
CA ASN A 293 25.77 -21.73 13.24
C ASN A 293 27.00 -21.14 13.95
N LEU A 294 27.45 -21.83 14.99
CA LEU A 294 28.57 -21.36 15.82
C LEU A 294 29.90 -21.39 15.10
N GLN A 295 30.08 -22.32 14.14
CA GLN A 295 31.32 -22.39 13.35
C GLN A 295 31.39 -21.28 12.29
N LYS A 296 30.26 -21.00 11.61
CA LYS A 296 30.15 -19.95 10.61
C LYS A 296 29.92 -18.55 11.19
N GLN A 297 29.81 -18.43 12.52
CA GLN A 297 29.54 -17.17 13.21
C GLN A 297 28.35 -16.41 12.64
N SER A 298 27.26 -17.13 12.26
CA SER A 298 26.11 -16.55 11.57
C SER A 298 24.79 -17.05 12.11
N PHE A 299 23.75 -16.21 12.01
CA PHE A 299 22.38 -16.55 12.38
C PHE A 299 21.41 -16.32 11.23
N HIS A 300 20.26 -16.99 11.29
CA HIS A 300 19.11 -16.74 10.45
C HIS A 300 17.81 -17.01 11.21
N CYS A 301 16.85 -16.09 11.10
CA CYS A 301 15.50 -16.29 11.63
C CYS A 301 14.49 -16.52 10.51
N PHE A 302 13.92 -17.69 10.43
CA PHE A 302 12.94 -18.07 9.41
C PHE A 302 11.57 -17.37 9.55
N LYS A 303 11.30 -16.71 10.70
CA LYS A 303 10.04 -15.99 10.92
C LYS A 303 10.16 -14.51 10.60
N CYS A 304 11.21 -13.82 11.03
CA CYS A 304 11.38 -12.39 10.75
C CYS A 304 12.34 -12.10 9.57
N GLY A 305 12.93 -13.14 8.96
CA GLY A 305 13.83 -13.01 7.80
C GLY A 305 15.20 -12.39 8.09
N ARG A 306 15.49 -12.02 9.34
CA ARG A 306 16.78 -11.42 9.69
C ARG A 306 17.88 -12.46 9.73
N SER A 307 19.04 -12.09 9.20
CA SER A 307 20.25 -12.91 9.18
C SER A 307 21.48 -12.01 9.32
N GLY A 308 22.61 -12.58 9.71
CA GLY A 308 23.85 -11.83 9.84
C GLY A 308 24.85 -12.47 10.79
N ASN A 309 25.82 -11.67 11.23
CA ASN A 309 26.89 -12.02 12.17
C ASN A 309 26.56 -11.55 13.61
N ALA A 310 27.54 -11.69 14.52
CA ALA A 310 27.43 -11.31 15.93
C ALA A 310 27.06 -9.82 16.12
N LEU A 311 27.73 -8.90 15.39
CA LEU A 311 27.48 -7.47 15.48
C LEU A 311 26.09 -7.10 14.99
N GLU A 312 25.66 -7.68 13.86
CA GLU A 312 24.34 -7.44 13.29
C GLU A 312 23.22 -7.97 14.20
N LEU A 313 23.47 -9.10 14.89
CA LEU A 313 22.53 -9.62 15.87
C LEU A 313 22.36 -8.66 17.04
N TRP A 314 23.44 -8.14 17.61
CA TRP A 314 23.40 -7.20 18.72
C TRP A 314 22.79 -5.87 18.32
N ALA A 315 23.21 -5.32 17.19
CA ALA A 315 22.63 -4.08 16.62
C ALA A 315 21.12 -4.20 16.44
N ALA A 316 20.65 -5.33 15.92
CA ALA A 316 19.23 -5.59 15.72
C ALA A 316 18.46 -5.77 17.02
N ALA A 317 19.04 -6.40 18.05
CA ALA A 317 18.42 -6.63 19.34
C ALA A 317 18.23 -5.32 20.14
N HIS A 318 19.21 -4.42 20.07
CA HIS A 318 19.22 -3.16 20.82
C HIS A 318 18.87 -1.93 19.98
N ARG A 319 18.55 -2.08 18.70
CA ARG A 319 18.25 -0.99 17.74
C ARG A 319 19.38 0.04 17.63
N LEU A 320 20.62 -0.43 17.67
CA LEU A 320 21.82 0.37 17.55
C LEU A 320 22.33 0.42 16.11
N SER A 321 23.16 1.43 15.80
CA SER A 321 24.00 1.38 14.61
C SER A 321 25.07 0.29 14.75
N ILE A 322 25.68 -0.17 13.64
CA ILE A 322 26.78 -1.16 13.70
C ILE A 322 27.96 -0.61 14.48
N TYR A 323 28.23 0.69 14.39
CA TYR A 323 29.27 1.38 15.16
C TYR A 323 28.98 1.31 16.66
N ASP A 324 27.80 1.74 17.09
CA ASP A 324 27.40 1.73 18.50
C ASP A 324 27.33 0.31 19.06
N ALA A 325 26.91 -0.65 18.25
CA ALA A 325 26.90 -2.06 18.60
C ALA A 325 28.29 -2.61 18.84
N ALA A 326 29.27 -2.23 18.04
CA ALA A 326 30.69 -2.61 18.24
C ALA A 326 31.25 -2.01 19.52
N VAL A 327 31.00 -0.73 19.78
CA VAL A 327 31.43 -0.04 21.01
C VAL A 327 30.82 -0.69 22.26
N ASP A 328 29.51 -0.93 22.25
CA ASP A 328 28.79 -1.50 23.39
C ASP A 328 29.22 -2.95 23.67
N LEU A 329 29.38 -3.78 22.62
CA LEU A 329 29.86 -5.17 22.76
C LEU A 329 31.29 -5.24 23.27
N CYS A 330 32.21 -4.45 22.71
CA CYS A 330 33.58 -4.41 23.20
C CYS A 330 33.61 -4.03 24.67
N ARG A 331 32.87 -3.01 25.09
CA ARG A 331 32.78 -2.60 26.51
C ARG A 331 32.25 -3.73 27.40
N ARG A 332 31.16 -4.41 27.01
CA ARG A 332 30.54 -5.49 27.80
C ARG A 332 31.40 -6.74 27.90
N LEU A 333 32.17 -7.00 26.86
CA LEU A 333 33.06 -8.17 26.81
C LEU A 333 34.48 -7.89 27.31
N GLY A 334 34.79 -6.66 27.74
CA GLY A 334 36.13 -6.26 28.20
C GLY A 334 37.16 -6.29 27.08
N ILE A 335 36.77 -6.10 25.83
CA ILE A 335 37.64 -6.08 24.67
C ILE A 335 38.06 -4.64 24.39
N THR A 336 39.34 -4.37 24.28
CA THR A 336 39.83 -3.07 23.84
C THR A 336 39.32 -2.78 22.42
N LEU A 337 38.68 -1.62 22.22
CA LEU A 337 38.11 -1.23 20.94
C LEU A 337 39.20 -1.05 19.89
N PRO A 338 39.30 -1.94 18.86
CA PRO A 338 40.34 -1.81 17.85
C PRO A 338 40.05 -0.62 16.94
N ARG A 339 41.00 0.28 16.84
CA ARG A 339 40.92 1.49 16.01
C ARG A 339 41.77 1.29 14.74
N LEU A 340 41.30 1.83 13.63
CA LEU A 340 42.09 1.90 12.39
C LEU A 340 43.27 2.86 12.64
N PRO A 341 44.47 2.61 12.10
CA PRO A 341 45.57 3.57 12.22
C PRO A 341 45.17 4.89 11.60
N ASP A 342 45.54 5.98 12.31
CA ASP A 342 45.24 7.33 11.88
C ASP A 342 46.03 7.66 10.59
N PRO A 343 45.37 8.05 9.49
CA PRO A 343 46.07 8.36 8.24
C PRO A 343 46.95 9.65 8.34
N THR A 344 46.84 10.41 9.43
CA THR A 344 47.57 11.67 9.60
C THR A 344 48.84 11.58 10.43
N GLY A 345 49.19 10.42 10.95
CA GLY A 345 50.56 10.17 11.52
C GLY A 345 50.92 10.86 12.82
N ASN A 346 49.99 11.50 13.54
CA ASN A 346 50.24 12.07 14.85
C ASN A 346 49.59 11.21 15.94
N GLY A 347 50.24 10.12 16.31
CA GLY A 347 49.78 9.25 17.39
C GLY A 347 50.54 9.52 18.66
N GLU A 348 50.00 10.31 19.57
CA GLU A 348 50.31 10.20 20.99
C GLU A 348 49.30 9.30 21.66
N GLU A 349 49.74 8.18 22.22
CA GLU A 349 48.95 7.27 23.03
C GLU A 349 48.62 7.93 24.37
N GLU A 350 47.36 8.38 24.54
CA GLU A 350 46.89 8.71 25.89
C GLU A 350 46.42 7.42 26.61
N PRO A 351 46.87 7.19 27.84
CA PRO A 351 46.45 6.03 28.61
C PRO A 351 45.01 6.24 29.12
N VAL A 352 44.17 5.24 28.84
CA VAL A 352 42.80 5.15 29.33
C VAL A 352 42.80 5.05 30.87
N VAL A 353 42.39 6.11 31.54
CA VAL A 353 42.15 6.12 32.99
C VAL A 353 40.99 5.19 33.31
N ALA A 354 41.25 4.13 34.03
CA ALA A 354 40.27 3.25 34.62
C ALA A 354 39.51 4.01 35.72
N LEU A 355 38.28 4.39 35.49
CA LEU A 355 37.35 4.84 36.52
C LEU A 355 36.87 3.60 37.30
N ALA A 356 37.46 3.36 38.46
CA ALA A 356 37.00 2.42 39.47
C ALA A 356 35.67 2.93 40.05
N ASN A 357 34.60 2.23 39.77
CA ASN A 357 33.34 2.41 40.49
C ASN A 357 33.44 1.69 41.85
N THR A 358 33.77 2.43 42.90
CA THR A 358 33.49 2.05 44.29
C THR A 358 32.02 2.38 44.57
N CYS A 359 31.18 1.38 44.50
CA CYS A 359 29.82 1.44 45.06
C CYS A 359 29.90 0.94 46.51
N THR A 360 30.04 1.83 47.49
CA THR A 360 29.84 1.54 48.91
C THR A 360 28.34 1.46 49.16
N MET A 361 27.87 0.27 49.48
CA MET A 361 26.58 0.06 50.14
C MET A 361 26.76 0.37 51.64
N GLU A 362 26.02 1.32 52.16
CA GLU A 362 25.77 1.41 53.60
C GLU A 362 24.38 0.87 53.93
N PRO A 363 24.24 0.13 55.04
CA PRO A 363 22.96 -0.44 55.46
C PRO A 363 22.32 0.48 56.53
N THR A 364 21.02 0.73 56.36
CA THR A 364 20.00 0.83 57.43
C THR A 364 18.62 0.64 56.84
#